data_6cfdd1f4bff8c7ea68580f9e00abf8a1
#
_entry.id   6cfdd1f4bff8c7ea68580f9e00abf8a1
#
_cell.length_a   1.000
_cell.length_b   1.000
_cell.length_c   1.000
_cell.angle_alpha   90.00
_cell.angle_beta   90.00
_cell.angle_gamma   90.00
#
_symmetry.space_group_name_H-M   'P 1'
#
loop_
_entity.id
_entity.type
_entity.pdbx_description
1 polymer ?
#
loop_
_entity_poly.entity_id
_entity_poly.type
_entity_poly.pdbx_seq_one_letter_code
_entity_poly.pdbx_strand_id
1 'polypeptide(L)'
;DVAVIFSVGVNLSVPADRLPTPESTSLRMHVAPLPPTAELIDMIAARLVASLRTRLEAFVQMPLIQSSRLRSEMHHVCWMMGRQIDAQLIDGRTIAGKVVSLNDDASISVRTASGETERLSTGDIGLMV
;
A
#
# COMPACT_ATOMS: atom_id res chain seq x y z
N ASP A 1 -7.35 -3.44 -27.78
CA ASP A 1 -7.84 -3.69 -26.40
C ASP A 1 -6.66 -3.66 -25.44
N VAL A 2 -6.83 -3.01 -24.30
CA VAL A 2 -5.82 -2.95 -23.24
C VAL A 2 -6.28 -3.86 -22.11
N ALA A 3 -5.43 -4.79 -21.70
CA ALA A 3 -5.64 -5.63 -20.53
C ALA A 3 -4.80 -5.11 -19.36
N VAL A 4 -5.40 -5.04 -18.16
CA VAL A 4 -4.70 -4.66 -16.93
C VAL A 4 -4.75 -5.86 -15.98
N ILE A 5 -3.57 -6.27 -15.50
CA ILE A 5 -3.43 -7.37 -14.55
C ILE A 5 -3.17 -6.79 -13.17
N PHE A 6 -4.01 -7.15 -12.20
CA PHE A 6 -3.83 -6.82 -10.79
C PHE A 6 -3.29 -8.03 -10.05
N SER A 7 -2.19 -7.83 -9.31
CA SER A 7 -1.61 -8.85 -8.44
C SER A 7 -1.61 -8.35 -7.00
N VAL A 8 -2.06 -9.19 -6.07
CA VAL A 8 -2.14 -8.85 -4.65
C VAL A 8 -1.57 -9.99 -3.82
N GLY A 9 -0.63 -9.67 -2.94
CA GLY A 9 -0.10 -10.59 -1.94
C GLY A 9 -0.55 -10.20 -0.53
N VAL A 10 -1.02 -11.17 0.26
CA VAL A 10 -1.43 -10.95 1.65
C VAL A 10 -0.88 -12.06 2.53
N ASN A 11 -0.17 -11.70 3.60
CA ASN A 11 0.24 -12.64 4.63
C ASN A 11 -0.96 -12.97 5.53
N LEU A 12 -1.52 -14.16 5.42
CA LEU A 12 -2.71 -14.56 6.19
C LEU A 12 -2.35 -15.13 7.55
N SER A 13 -1.50 -16.16 7.56
CA SER A 13 -1.19 -16.96 8.75
C SER A 13 0.30 -17.08 9.03
N VAL A 14 1.12 -16.25 8.42
CA VAL A 14 2.58 -16.27 8.62
C VAL A 14 2.87 -15.87 10.08
N PRO A 15 3.59 -16.69 10.85
CA PRO A 15 3.97 -16.32 12.20
C PRO A 15 5.04 -15.21 12.19
N ALA A 16 5.11 -14.44 13.27
CA ALA A 16 5.95 -13.25 13.36
C ALA A 16 7.44 -13.51 13.07
N ASP A 17 7.95 -14.66 13.50
CA ASP A 17 9.35 -15.10 13.31
C ASP A 17 9.68 -15.53 11.87
N ARG A 18 8.68 -15.61 10.98
CA ARG A 18 8.81 -15.99 9.56
C ARG A 18 8.38 -14.90 8.59
N LEU A 19 8.09 -13.73 9.09
CA LEU A 19 7.79 -12.59 8.24
C LEU A 19 9.05 -12.11 7.50
N PRO A 20 8.92 -11.62 6.25
CA PRO A 20 10.08 -11.30 5.41
C PRO A 20 10.89 -10.10 5.91
N THR A 21 10.24 -9.15 6.60
CA THR A 21 10.86 -7.95 7.16
C THR A 21 10.28 -7.62 8.54
N PRO A 22 10.97 -6.85 9.38
CA PRO A 22 10.44 -6.40 10.68
C PRO A 22 9.13 -5.61 10.59
N GLU A 23 8.92 -4.89 9.49
CA GLU A 23 7.74 -4.08 9.23
C GLU A 23 6.57 -4.91 8.67
N SER A 24 6.84 -6.14 8.26
CA SER A 24 5.81 -7.03 7.74
C SER A 24 4.88 -7.51 8.84
N THR A 25 3.64 -7.75 8.48
CA THR A 25 2.64 -8.30 9.38
C THR A 25 1.82 -9.39 8.70
N SER A 26 1.01 -10.12 9.46
CA SER A 26 0.03 -11.07 8.93
C SER A 26 -1.33 -10.86 9.58
N LEU A 27 -2.40 -11.26 8.88
CA LEU A 27 -3.76 -11.09 9.36
C LEU A 27 -3.98 -11.76 10.73
N ARG A 28 -3.38 -12.93 10.94
CA ARG A 28 -3.46 -13.68 12.20
C ARG A 28 -2.96 -12.90 13.42
N MET A 29 -2.07 -11.94 13.22
CA MET A 29 -1.53 -11.13 14.32
C MET A 29 -2.52 -10.07 14.81
N HIS A 30 -3.54 -9.76 14.01
CA HIS A 30 -4.51 -8.70 14.29
C HIS A 30 -5.93 -9.20 14.52
N VAL A 31 -6.25 -10.39 14.00
CA VAL A 31 -7.60 -10.97 14.05
C VAL A 31 -7.54 -12.41 14.53
N ALA A 32 -8.32 -12.71 15.57
CA ALA A 32 -8.49 -14.07 16.10
C ALA A 32 -9.92 -14.23 16.64
N PRO A 33 -10.56 -15.40 16.43
CA PRO A 33 -10.11 -16.53 15.65
C PRO A 33 -10.24 -16.29 14.15
N LEU A 34 -9.37 -16.94 13.35
CA LEU A 34 -9.48 -16.96 11.89
C LEU A 34 -10.14 -18.28 11.43
N PRO A 35 -10.94 -18.23 10.34
CA PRO A 35 -11.42 -19.44 9.68
C PRO A 35 -10.27 -20.32 9.17
N PRO A 36 -10.53 -21.57 8.76
CA PRO A 36 -9.56 -22.38 8.05
C PRO A 36 -8.99 -21.62 6.83
N THR A 37 -7.69 -21.82 6.55
CA THR A 37 -6.98 -21.03 5.53
C THR A 37 -7.66 -21.06 4.16
N ALA A 38 -8.17 -22.21 3.73
CA ALA A 38 -8.87 -22.34 2.44
C ALA A 38 -10.12 -21.46 2.38
N GLU A 39 -10.96 -21.51 3.41
CA GLU A 39 -12.16 -20.68 3.52
C GLU A 39 -11.80 -19.19 3.58
N LEU A 40 -10.76 -18.84 4.33
CA LEU A 40 -10.28 -17.47 4.44
C LEU A 40 -9.80 -16.91 3.10
N ILE A 41 -9.09 -17.71 2.31
CA ILE A 41 -8.64 -17.35 0.96
C ILE A 41 -9.85 -17.06 0.07
N ASP A 42 -10.83 -17.95 0.05
CA ASP A 42 -12.04 -17.79 -0.78
C ASP A 42 -12.83 -16.53 -0.38
N MET A 43 -12.99 -16.28 0.92
CA MET A 43 -13.67 -15.08 1.42
C MET A 43 -12.95 -13.79 1.02
N ILE A 44 -11.63 -13.75 1.15
CA ILE A 44 -10.82 -12.57 0.81
C ILE A 44 -10.84 -12.36 -0.70
N ALA A 45 -10.62 -13.41 -1.49
CA ALA A 45 -10.63 -13.35 -2.94
C ALA A 45 -11.97 -12.87 -3.48
N ALA A 46 -13.08 -13.41 -2.99
CA ALA A 46 -14.42 -13.00 -3.41
C ALA A 46 -14.68 -11.51 -3.13
N ARG A 47 -14.31 -11.03 -1.94
CA ARG A 47 -14.47 -9.61 -1.56
C ARG A 47 -13.57 -8.69 -2.36
N LEU A 48 -12.33 -9.11 -2.61
CA LEU A 48 -11.36 -8.34 -3.38
C LEU A 48 -11.84 -8.18 -4.83
N VAL A 49 -12.27 -9.26 -5.47
CA VAL A 49 -12.78 -9.24 -6.85
C VAL A 49 -14.03 -8.38 -6.95
N ALA A 50 -14.99 -8.53 -6.03
CA ALA A 50 -16.20 -7.72 -6.01
C ALA A 50 -15.90 -6.22 -5.83
N SER A 51 -15.00 -5.87 -4.89
CA SER A 51 -14.59 -4.48 -4.65
C SER A 51 -13.86 -3.88 -5.85
N LEU A 52 -12.93 -4.63 -6.45
CA LEU A 52 -12.17 -4.20 -7.62
C LEU A 52 -13.11 -3.94 -8.81
N ARG A 53 -14.04 -4.86 -9.06
CA ARG A 53 -15.02 -4.73 -10.14
C ARG A 53 -15.85 -3.44 -9.99
N THR A 54 -16.45 -3.24 -8.82
CA THR A 54 -17.26 -2.04 -8.54
C THR A 54 -16.45 -0.75 -8.72
N ARG A 55 -15.21 -0.74 -8.25
CA ARG A 55 -14.33 0.44 -8.37
C ARG A 55 -13.92 0.71 -9.81
N LEU A 56 -13.63 -0.33 -10.59
CA LEU A 56 -13.28 -0.19 -12.00
C LEU A 56 -14.46 0.30 -12.83
N GLU A 57 -15.67 -0.24 -12.60
CA GLU A 57 -16.89 0.23 -13.25
C GLU A 57 -17.13 1.72 -12.99
N ALA A 58 -17.00 2.15 -11.74
CA ALA A 58 -17.14 3.56 -11.38
C ALA A 58 -16.02 4.43 -11.99
N PHE A 59 -14.80 3.93 -12.02
CA PHE A 59 -13.64 4.65 -12.58
C PHE A 59 -13.79 4.86 -14.08
N VAL A 60 -14.27 3.88 -14.83
CA VAL A 60 -14.51 4.00 -16.28
C VAL A 60 -15.56 5.07 -16.58
N GLN A 61 -16.59 5.19 -15.73
CA GLN A 61 -17.66 6.17 -15.92
C GLN A 61 -17.23 7.61 -15.59
N MET A 62 -16.44 7.80 -14.51
CA MET A 62 -16.07 9.13 -14.02
C MET A 62 -14.60 9.16 -13.54
N PRO A 63 -13.61 9.02 -14.43
CA PRO A 63 -12.22 8.80 -14.05
C PRO A 63 -11.63 9.92 -13.19
N LEU A 64 -11.92 11.19 -13.47
CA LEU A 64 -11.39 12.33 -12.71
C LEU A 64 -11.93 12.38 -11.27
N ILE A 65 -13.22 12.11 -11.10
CA ILE A 65 -13.84 12.09 -9.77
C ILE A 65 -13.34 10.88 -8.97
N GLN A 66 -13.28 9.72 -9.60
CA GLN A 66 -12.86 8.49 -8.94
C GLN A 66 -11.37 8.49 -8.60
N SER A 67 -10.50 9.09 -9.41
CA SER A 67 -9.08 9.22 -9.07
C SER A 67 -8.88 10.10 -7.83
N SER A 68 -9.57 11.23 -7.75
CA SER A 68 -9.53 12.10 -6.57
C SER A 68 -10.05 11.41 -5.30
N ARG A 69 -11.15 10.66 -5.44
CA ARG A 69 -11.71 9.86 -4.34
C ARG A 69 -10.76 8.76 -3.89
N LEU A 70 -10.21 8.01 -4.83
CA LEU A 70 -9.25 6.94 -4.54
C LEU A 70 -8.02 7.48 -3.81
N ARG A 71 -7.47 8.62 -4.25
CA ARG A 71 -6.36 9.27 -3.57
C ARG A 71 -6.73 9.66 -2.13
N SER A 72 -7.91 10.21 -1.91
CA SER A 72 -8.38 10.57 -0.57
C SER A 72 -8.51 9.34 0.33
N GLU A 73 -9.09 8.25 -0.18
CA GLU A 73 -9.19 6.97 0.54
C GLU A 73 -7.81 6.39 0.86
N MET A 74 -6.90 6.40 -0.11
CA MET A 74 -5.52 5.93 0.08
C MET A 74 -4.76 6.75 1.12
N HIS A 75 -4.94 8.07 1.12
CA HIS A 75 -4.33 8.95 2.12
C HIS A 75 -4.76 8.57 3.55
N HIS A 76 -6.03 8.19 3.75
CA HIS A 76 -6.56 7.80 5.06
C HIS A 76 -6.01 6.46 5.56
N VAL A 77 -5.74 5.51 4.67
CA VAL A 77 -5.26 4.17 5.02
C VAL A 77 -3.75 4.01 4.88
N CYS A 78 -3.08 4.99 4.28
CA CYS A 78 -1.64 4.95 4.08
C CYS A 78 -0.90 5.13 5.42
N TRP A 79 -0.41 4.03 5.96
CA TRP A 79 0.26 4.02 7.25
C TRP A 79 1.54 4.87 7.31
N MET A 80 2.19 5.11 6.18
CA MET A 80 3.41 5.93 6.10
C MET A 80 3.14 7.44 6.25
N MET A 81 1.90 7.89 6.07
CA MET A 81 1.58 9.33 6.13
C MET A 81 1.98 9.95 7.47
N GLY A 82 2.77 11.01 7.40
CA GLY A 82 3.26 11.73 8.57
C GLY A 82 4.40 11.06 9.33
N ARG A 83 4.89 9.89 8.89
CA ARG A 83 5.98 9.16 9.54
C ARG A 83 7.32 9.44 8.90
N GLN A 84 8.37 9.24 9.68
CA GLN A 84 9.75 9.21 9.19
C GLN A 84 9.99 7.86 8.52
N ILE A 85 10.61 7.89 7.35
CA ILE A 85 10.98 6.70 6.57
C ILE A 85 12.41 6.81 6.09
N ASP A 86 13.01 5.64 5.83
CA ASP A 86 14.19 5.47 5.01
C ASP A 86 13.79 4.73 3.75
N ALA A 87 13.93 5.38 2.60
CA ALA A 87 13.62 4.78 1.31
C ALA A 87 14.91 4.47 0.55
N GLN A 88 15.14 3.19 0.27
CA GLN A 88 16.24 2.76 -0.58
C GLN A 88 15.74 2.72 -2.02
N LEU A 89 16.32 3.54 -2.87
CA LEU A 89 15.96 3.63 -4.28
C LEU A 89 16.66 2.55 -5.10
N ILE A 90 16.11 2.24 -6.28
CA ILE A 90 16.67 1.26 -7.22
C ILE A 90 18.08 1.65 -7.67
N ASP A 91 18.38 2.95 -7.72
CA ASP A 91 19.72 3.49 -8.08
C ASP A 91 20.74 3.42 -6.92
N GLY A 92 20.36 2.85 -5.78
CA GLY A 92 21.20 2.69 -4.58
C GLY A 92 21.23 3.91 -3.66
N ARG A 93 20.57 5.01 -4.00
CA ARG A 93 20.45 6.15 -3.08
C ARG A 93 19.47 5.84 -1.96
N THR A 94 19.73 6.41 -0.79
CA THR A 94 18.79 6.37 0.34
C THR A 94 18.27 7.78 0.61
N ILE A 95 16.95 7.90 0.74
CA ILE A 95 16.27 9.13 1.08
C ILE A 95 15.60 8.95 2.43
N ALA A 96 16.05 9.73 3.40
CA ALA A 96 15.50 9.76 4.75
C ALA A 96 14.63 11.01 4.93
N GLY A 97 13.42 10.85 5.47
CA GLY A 97 12.55 12.00 5.70
C GLY A 97 11.12 11.66 6.09
N LYS A 98 10.33 12.69 6.28
CA LYS A 98 8.91 12.56 6.64
C LYS A 98 8.03 12.51 5.41
N VAL A 99 7.17 11.51 5.31
CA VAL A 99 6.14 11.43 4.26
C VAL A 99 5.11 12.53 4.48
N VAL A 100 4.98 13.44 3.51
CA VAL A 100 4.12 14.61 3.63
C VAL A 100 2.90 14.59 2.71
N SER A 101 2.97 13.87 1.60
CA SER A 101 1.81 13.71 0.70
C SER A 101 1.86 12.44 -0.13
N LEU A 102 0.67 12.00 -0.54
CA LEU A 102 0.45 11.04 -1.61
C LEU A 102 0.02 11.82 -2.86
N ASN A 103 0.72 11.61 -3.96
CA ASN A 103 0.52 12.35 -5.21
C ASN A 103 -0.49 11.66 -6.15
N ASP A 104 -0.89 12.35 -7.22
CA ASP A 104 -1.90 11.87 -8.17
C ASP A 104 -1.48 10.63 -8.96
N ASP A 105 -0.19 10.40 -9.11
CA ASP A 105 0.40 9.22 -9.76
C ASP A 105 0.75 8.09 -8.78
N ALA A 106 0.22 8.15 -7.57
CA ALA A 106 0.50 7.23 -6.46
C ALA A 106 1.94 7.28 -5.92
N SER A 107 2.79 8.22 -6.36
CA SER A 107 4.07 8.49 -5.72
C SER A 107 3.87 9.17 -4.36
N ILE A 108 4.86 9.07 -3.49
CA ILE A 108 4.87 9.80 -2.21
C ILE A 108 5.85 10.96 -2.27
N SER A 109 5.54 12.04 -1.54
CA SER A 109 6.48 13.13 -1.31
C SER A 109 7.07 13.01 0.08
N VAL A 110 8.40 13.08 0.17
CA VAL A 110 9.16 12.96 1.41
C VAL A 110 9.90 14.26 1.66
N ARG A 111 9.69 14.86 2.81
CA ARG A 111 10.43 16.04 3.25
C ARG A 111 11.66 15.60 4.02
N THR A 112 12.84 15.92 3.48
CA THR A 112 14.13 15.61 4.06
C THR A 112 14.48 16.54 5.23
N ALA A 113 15.53 16.21 5.94
CA ALA A 113 16.04 17.04 7.03
C ALA A 113 16.55 18.44 6.55
N SER A 114 16.96 18.56 5.28
CA SER A 114 17.30 19.85 4.66
C SER A 114 16.09 20.75 4.38
N GLY A 115 14.85 20.20 4.52
CA GLY A 115 13.61 20.89 4.19
C GLY A 115 13.18 20.74 2.73
N GLU A 116 13.98 20.10 1.91
CA GLU A 116 13.63 19.77 0.53
C GLU A 116 12.56 18.69 0.49
N THR A 117 11.77 18.71 -0.58
CA THR A 117 10.76 17.68 -0.81
C THR A 117 11.14 16.85 -2.04
N GLU A 118 11.37 15.57 -1.82
CA GLU A 118 11.66 14.61 -2.86
C GLU A 118 10.44 13.75 -3.18
N ARG A 119 10.27 13.40 -4.46
CA ARG A 119 9.17 12.57 -4.94
C ARG A 119 9.67 11.16 -5.20
N LEU A 120 9.06 10.17 -4.56
CA LEU A 120 9.41 8.76 -4.66
C LEU A 120 8.27 7.99 -5.32
N SER A 121 8.53 7.40 -6.49
CA SER A 121 7.58 6.57 -7.24
C SER A 121 7.85 5.07 -7.08
N THR A 122 9.10 4.70 -6.78
CA THR A 122 9.55 3.31 -6.60
C THR A 122 10.65 3.27 -5.54
N GLY A 123 10.75 2.15 -4.85
CA GLY A 123 11.80 1.91 -3.85
C GLY A 123 11.32 0.99 -2.74
N ASP A 124 12.26 0.43 -2.00
CA ASP A 124 11.99 -0.28 -0.76
C ASP A 124 11.97 0.73 0.39
N ILE A 125 10.91 0.71 1.17
CA ILE A 125 10.68 1.66 2.25
C ILE A 125 10.81 0.95 3.58
N GLY A 126 11.86 1.30 4.34
CA GLY A 126 12.00 0.98 5.76
C GLY A 126 11.43 2.10 6.63
N LEU A 127 11.03 1.74 7.84
CA LEU A 127 10.60 2.71 8.84
C LEU A 127 11.74 2.98 9.79
N MET A 128 11.97 4.26 10.03
CA MET A 128 12.80 4.65 11.15
C MET A 128 12.01 4.44 12.45
N VAL A 129 12.53 3.59 13.32
CA VAL A 129 12.03 3.33 14.68
C VAL A 129 12.53 4.40 15.63
#